data_e4cb14db14f840449f148fffd753ced1
#
_entry.id   e4cb14db14f840449f148fffd753ced1
#
_cell.length_a   1.000
_cell.length_b   1.000
_cell.length_c   1.000
_cell.angle_alpha   90.00
_cell.angle_beta   90.00
_cell.angle_gamma   90.00
#
_symmetry.space_group_name_H-M   'P 1'
#
loop_
_entity.id
_entity.type
_entity.pdbx_description
1 polymer ?
#
loop_
_entity_poly.entity_id
_entity_poly.type
_entity_poly.pdbx_seq_one_letter_code
_entity_poly.pdbx_strand_id
1 'polypeptide(L)'
;VVSELSLQIAVGETLALVGESGSGKSVTALSVLRLLPSPPVSYPTGDIRFHGQSLLHADERTLRGVRGNRIAMIFQEPMVSLNPLHTLEKQLYEVLSLHRGMRKEAARGEILDCLERVGIRNAPRRLADYPHQLSGGERQRVMIAMALLTRPELLIADEPTTALDVSVQAQILTLLRELKQELNMGLLFITHNLSIVRQLADRVAVMQNGRCVEQNGCQALFSAPEHPYTRRLLDSEPSGDPVPLAPDAPVLLRAENLSIAFPIRKGLLRRVVDHNR
;
A
#
# COMPACT_ATOMS: atom_id res chain seq x y z
N VAL A 1 -21.46 8.90 -1.92
CA VAL A 1 -20.51 7.97 -1.24
C VAL A 1 -19.54 8.77 -0.38
N VAL A 2 -18.95 9.84 -0.91
CA VAL A 2 -18.11 10.79 -0.16
C VAL A 2 -18.72 12.17 -0.30
N SER A 3 -18.85 12.91 0.81
CA SER A 3 -19.44 14.24 0.84
C SER A 3 -18.69 15.14 1.82
N GLU A 4 -18.57 16.43 1.44
CA GLU A 4 -17.99 17.48 2.29
C GLU A 4 -16.59 17.14 2.84
N LEU A 5 -15.78 16.44 2.04
CA LEU A 5 -14.43 16.04 2.42
C LEU A 5 -13.44 17.14 2.03
N SER A 6 -12.71 17.66 3.00
CA SER A 6 -11.61 18.60 2.78
C SER A 6 -10.34 18.06 3.41
N LEU A 7 -9.33 17.78 2.57
CA LEU A 7 -8.02 17.27 2.99
C LEU A 7 -6.92 18.12 2.35
N GLN A 8 -5.80 18.23 3.05
CA GLN A 8 -4.60 18.89 2.53
C GLN A 8 -3.38 18.06 2.95
N ILE A 9 -2.44 17.89 2.05
CA ILE A 9 -1.19 17.19 2.31
C ILE A 9 -0.05 18.11 1.89
N ALA A 10 0.85 18.40 2.81
CA ALA A 10 2.06 19.17 2.52
C ALA A 10 3.19 18.28 1.97
N VAL A 11 4.19 18.92 1.37
CA VAL A 11 5.41 18.25 0.95
C VAL A 11 6.10 17.64 2.17
N GLY A 12 6.49 16.38 2.09
CA GLY A 12 7.13 15.65 3.18
C GLY A 12 6.19 15.24 4.32
N GLU A 13 4.89 15.56 4.25
CA GLU A 13 3.90 15.18 5.26
C GLU A 13 3.36 13.77 5.03
N THR A 14 3.09 13.04 6.12
CA THR A 14 2.25 11.84 6.11
C THR A 14 0.88 12.18 6.70
N LEU A 15 -0.15 12.18 5.85
CA LEU A 15 -1.54 12.21 6.28
C LEU A 15 -2.10 10.79 6.31
N ALA A 16 -2.49 10.31 7.49
CA ALA A 16 -3.22 9.05 7.59
C ALA A 16 -4.73 9.28 7.42
N LEU A 17 -5.37 8.44 6.62
CA LEU A 17 -6.82 8.40 6.44
C LEU A 17 -7.34 7.10 7.04
N VAL A 18 -8.08 7.21 8.15
CA VAL A 18 -8.54 6.06 8.94
C VAL A 18 -10.06 6.00 9.03
N GLY A 19 -10.60 4.85 9.40
CA GLY A 19 -12.03 4.61 9.58
C GLY A 19 -12.40 3.18 9.20
N GLU A 20 -13.62 2.76 9.49
CA GLU A 20 -14.14 1.44 9.18
C GLU A 20 -14.16 1.14 7.68
N SER A 21 -14.29 -0.16 7.33
CA SER A 21 -14.51 -0.56 5.94
C SER A 21 -15.78 0.10 5.39
N GLY A 22 -15.74 0.54 4.16
CA GLY A 22 -16.87 1.26 3.53
C GLY A 22 -17.00 2.75 3.89
N SER A 23 -16.12 3.33 4.73
CA SER A 23 -16.19 4.75 5.10
C SER A 23 -15.82 5.73 3.97
N GLY A 24 -15.35 5.24 2.81
CA GLY A 24 -15.03 6.05 1.65
C GLY A 24 -13.55 6.33 1.40
N LYS A 25 -12.63 5.76 2.19
CA LYS A 25 -11.17 5.99 2.09
C LYS A 25 -10.59 5.68 0.70
N SER A 26 -10.77 4.47 0.23
CA SER A 26 -10.26 4.03 -1.09
C SER A 26 -10.93 4.79 -2.24
N VAL A 27 -12.24 5.11 -2.11
CA VAL A 27 -12.94 5.95 -3.08
C VAL A 27 -12.31 7.35 -3.14
N THR A 28 -11.95 7.93 -2.00
CA THR A 28 -11.23 9.21 -1.93
C THR A 28 -9.88 9.12 -2.64
N ALA A 29 -9.08 8.09 -2.34
CA ALA A 29 -7.78 7.87 -2.97
C ALA A 29 -7.88 7.74 -4.50
N LEU A 30 -8.78 6.90 -4.99
CA LEU A 30 -9.02 6.69 -6.42
C LEU A 30 -9.54 7.97 -7.12
N SER A 31 -10.29 8.80 -6.40
CA SER A 31 -10.80 10.07 -6.92
C SER A 31 -9.68 11.07 -7.19
N VAL A 32 -8.61 11.09 -6.38
CA VAL A 32 -7.45 11.99 -6.58
C VAL A 32 -6.87 11.81 -7.98
N LEU A 33 -6.81 10.58 -8.46
CA LEU A 33 -6.26 10.23 -9.77
C LEU A 33 -7.36 10.01 -10.84
N ARG A 34 -8.64 10.28 -10.53
CA ARG A 34 -9.77 10.00 -11.43
C ARG A 34 -9.73 8.57 -12.01
N LEU A 35 -9.47 7.58 -11.14
CA LEU A 35 -9.41 6.16 -11.52
C LEU A 35 -10.77 5.47 -11.43
N LEU A 36 -11.77 6.13 -10.85
CA LEU A 36 -13.14 5.61 -10.80
C LEU A 36 -13.82 5.75 -12.17
N PRO A 37 -14.61 4.75 -12.61
CA PRO A 37 -15.30 4.80 -13.89
C PRO A 37 -16.36 5.90 -13.91
N SER A 38 -16.36 6.73 -14.95
CA SER A 38 -17.35 7.78 -15.13
C SER A 38 -18.02 7.61 -16.51
N PRO A 39 -19.34 7.32 -16.61
CA PRO A 39 -20.28 7.03 -15.53
C PRO A 39 -20.00 5.65 -14.89
N PRO A 40 -20.51 5.32 -13.68
CA PRO A 40 -21.56 6.04 -12.93
C PRO A 40 -21.04 7.11 -11.95
N VAL A 41 -19.72 7.23 -11.77
CA VAL A 41 -19.18 8.21 -10.81
C VAL A 41 -19.23 9.62 -11.35
N SER A 42 -19.63 10.56 -10.50
CA SER A 42 -19.63 12.00 -10.79
C SER A 42 -19.06 12.78 -9.61
N TYR A 43 -18.55 13.98 -9.90
CA TYR A 43 -18.00 14.92 -8.93
C TYR A 43 -18.87 16.20 -8.97
N PRO A 44 -20.03 16.23 -8.27
CA PRO A 44 -21.00 17.31 -8.40
C PRO A 44 -20.51 18.63 -7.80
N THR A 45 -19.65 18.60 -6.80
CA THR A 45 -19.11 19.77 -6.11
C THR A 45 -17.66 19.55 -5.69
N GLY A 46 -16.95 20.65 -5.43
CA GLY A 46 -15.57 20.63 -4.95
C GLY A 46 -14.53 20.52 -6.07
N ASP A 47 -13.28 20.45 -5.67
CA ASP A 47 -12.13 20.32 -6.59
C ASP A 47 -11.00 19.52 -5.92
N ILE A 48 -10.18 18.87 -6.72
CA ILE A 48 -8.94 18.21 -6.29
C ILE A 48 -7.80 18.93 -6.97
N ARG A 49 -6.91 19.54 -6.18
CA ARG A 49 -5.81 20.33 -6.70
C ARG A 49 -4.45 19.74 -6.36
N PHE A 50 -3.60 19.69 -7.36
CA PHE A 50 -2.20 19.32 -7.22
C PHE A 50 -1.33 20.47 -7.73
N HIS A 51 -0.51 21.06 -6.85
CA HIS A 51 0.22 22.32 -7.12
C HIS A 51 -0.68 23.44 -7.70
N GLY A 52 -1.88 23.59 -7.14
CA GLY A 52 -2.84 24.59 -7.57
C GLY A 52 -3.62 24.25 -8.83
N GLN A 53 -3.21 23.26 -9.62
CA GLN A 53 -3.89 22.79 -10.82
C GLN A 53 -5.01 21.82 -10.47
N SER A 54 -6.22 22.05 -10.99
CA SER A 54 -7.35 21.13 -10.84
C SER A 54 -7.09 19.82 -11.59
N LEU A 55 -7.21 18.70 -10.89
CA LEU A 55 -7.17 17.36 -11.50
C LEU A 55 -8.55 16.91 -11.98
N LEU A 56 -9.63 17.40 -11.37
CA LEU A 56 -11.00 17.03 -11.78
C LEU A 56 -11.35 17.59 -13.16
N HIS A 57 -10.84 18.77 -13.50
CA HIS A 57 -11.08 19.46 -14.77
C HIS A 57 -9.92 19.33 -15.76
N ALA A 58 -8.84 18.61 -15.39
CA ALA A 58 -7.70 18.37 -16.26
C ALA A 58 -8.07 17.48 -17.45
N ASP A 59 -7.46 17.75 -18.59
CA ASP A 59 -7.54 16.88 -19.76
C ASP A 59 -6.75 15.58 -19.53
N GLU A 60 -6.99 14.59 -20.36
CA GLU A 60 -6.38 13.27 -20.20
C GLU A 60 -4.85 13.30 -20.41
N ARG A 61 -4.34 14.23 -21.19
CA ARG A 61 -2.90 14.41 -21.38
C ARG A 61 -2.22 14.87 -20.10
N THR A 62 -2.81 15.84 -19.42
CA THR A 62 -2.35 16.33 -18.10
C THR A 62 -2.42 15.22 -17.06
N LEU A 63 -3.54 14.47 -16.99
CA LEU A 63 -3.69 13.36 -16.05
C LEU A 63 -2.67 12.26 -16.27
N ARG A 64 -2.34 11.91 -17.51
CA ARG A 64 -1.27 10.94 -17.82
C ARG A 64 0.11 11.43 -17.36
N GLY A 65 0.35 12.73 -17.39
CA GLY A 65 1.57 13.32 -16.83
C GLY A 65 1.66 13.27 -15.30
N VAL A 66 0.51 13.11 -14.62
CA VAL A 66 0.42 13.04 -13.15
C VAL A 66 0.37 11.60 -12.67
N ARG A 67 -0.52 10.78 -13.24
CA ARG A 67 -0.75 9.37 -12.85
C ARG A 67 0.51 8.53 -13.03
N GLY A 68 0.93 7.86 -11.95
CA GLY A 68 2.09 6.98 -11.94
C GLY A 68 3.44 7.70 -12.10
N ASN A 69 3.45 9.00 -12.30
CA ASN A 69 4.64 9.84 -12.44
C ASN A 69 4.82 10.75 -11.22
N ARG A 70 4.03 11.82 -11.12
CA ARG A 70 4.10 12.78 -10.01
C ARG A 70 3.29 12.34 -8.80
N ILE A 71 2.18 11.63 -9.03
CA ILE A 71 1.39 10.96 -8.00
C ILE A 71 1.38 9.48 -8.32
N ALA A 72 1.96 8.66 -7.44
CA ALA A 72 1.91 7.20 -7.54
C ALA A 72 0.93 6.62 -6.52
N MET A 73 0.43 5.42 -6.80
CA MET A 73 -0.51 4.73 -5.92
C MET A 73 -0.11 3.27 -5.71
N ILE A 74 -0.10 2.84 -4.46
CA ILE A 74 -0.03 1.44 -4.04
C ILE A 74 -1.46 1.01 -3.73
N PHE A 75 -1.95 0.01 -4.45
CA PHE A 75 -3.32 -0.51 -4.31
C PHE A 75 -3.40 -1.57 -3.21
N GLN A 76 -4.58 -1.75 -2.65
CA GLN A 76 -4.86 -2.68 -1.56
C GLN A 76 -4.53 -4.14 -1.91
N GLU A 77 -4.72 -4.56 -3.16
CA GLU A 77 -4.52 -5.94 -3.60
C GLU A 77 -3.32 -6.08 -4.57
N PRO A 78 -2.15 -6.60 -4.12
CA PRO A 78 -1.00 -6.82 -4.99
C PRO A 78 -1.26 -7.80 -6.14
N MET A 79 -2.23 -8.71 -5.95
CA MET A 79 -2.56 -9.77 -6.92
C MET A 79 -3.16 -9.23 -8.21
N VAL A 80 -3.90 -8.12 -8.14
CA VAL A 80 -4.55 -7.50 -9.30
C VAL A 80 -3.74 -6.36 -9.90
N SER A 81 -2.72 -5.88 -9.18
CA SER A 81 -1.90 -4.74 -9.60
C SER A 81 -0.78 -5.11 -10.56
N LEU A 82 -0.30 -6.37 -10.51
CA LEU A 82 0.73 -6.88 -11.41
C LEU A 82 0.11 -7.72 -12.51
N ASN A 83 0.51 -7.50 -13.76
CA ASN A 83 0.07 -8.32 -14.89
C ASN A 83 0.68 -9.73 -14.81
N PRO A 84 -0.12 -10.80 -14.62
CA PRO A 84 0.38 -12.16 -14.44
C PRO A 84 1.08 -12.73 -15.68
N LEU A 85 0.86 -12.15 -16.86
CA LEU A 85 1.42 -12.60 -18.15
C LEU A 85 2.74 -11.91 -18.51
N HIS A 86 3.17 -10.92 -17.73
CA HIS A 86 4.41 -10.17 -17.97
C HIS A 86 5.44 -10.46 -16.88
N THR A 87 6.70 -10.55 -17.26
CA THR A 87 7.82 -10.62 -16.31
C THR A 87 7.95 -9.33 -15.52
N LEU A 88 8.63 -9.39 -14.38
CA LEU A 88 8.91 -8.19 -13.57
C LEU A 88 9.69 -7.15 -14.36
N GLU A 89 10.73 -7.58 -15.11
CA GLU A 89 11.52 -6.66 -15.95
C GLU A 89 10.63 -5.87 -16.90
N LYS A 90 9.70 -6.55 -17.59
CA LYS A 90 8.84 -5.91 -18.56
C LYS A 90 7.95 -4.84 -17.90
N GLN A 91 7.35 -5.15 -16.77
CA GLN A 91 6.44 -4.24 -16.07
C GLN A 91 7.17 -3.03 -15.48
N LEU A 92 8.31 -3.26 -14.83
CA LEU A 92 9.12 -2.18 -14.25
C LEU A 92 9.75 -1.29 -15.33
N TYR A 93 10.21 -1.88 -16.43
CA TYR A 93 10.72 -1.13 -17.58
C TYR A 93 9.63 -0.27 -18.23
N GLU A 94 8.41 -0.78 -18.36
CA GLU A 94 7.28 -0.04 -18.93
C GLU A 94 7.04 1.29 -18.18
N VAL A 95 7.13 1.29 -16.87
CA VAL A 95 6.99 2.50 -16.03
C VAL A 95 8.08 3.54 -16.41
N LEU A 96 9.34 3.15 -16.45
CA LEU A 96 10.45 4.06 -16.77
C LEU A 96 10.44 4.51 -18.24
N SER A 97 10.07 3.62 -19.14
CA SER A 97 9.92 3.95 -20.55
C SER A 97 8.81 4.96 -20.80
N LEU A 98 7.65 4.74 -20.18
CA LEU A 98 6.47 5.59 -20.36
C LEU A 98 6.64 6.98 -19.73
N HIS A 99 7.15 7.03 -18.50
CA HIS A 99 7.16 8.27 -17.71
C HIS A 99 8.48 9.04 -17.79
N ARG A 100 9.61 8.36 -18.06
CA ARG A 100 10.93 8.98 -18.10
C ARG A 100 11.62 8.84 -19.46
N GLY A 101 11.00 8.20 -20.44
CA GLY A 101 11.55 7.99 -21.78
C GLY A 101 12.86 7.18 -21.80
N MET A 102 13.11 6.37 -20.76
CA MET A 102 14.37 5.64 -20.61
C MET A 102 14.47 4.48 -21.59
N ARG A 103 15.68 4.27 -22.15
CA ARG A 103 16.00 3.06 -22.92
C ARG A 103 16.23 1.88 -21.97
N LYS A 104 16.02 0.66 -22.49
CA LYS A 104 16.03 -0.56 -21.67
C LYS A 104 17.34 -0.77 -20.91
N GLU A 105 18.46 -0.50 -21.53
CA GLU A 105 19.80 -0.69 -20.94
C GLU A 105 20.01 0.25 -19.74
N ALA A 106 19.61 1.52 -19.87
CA ALA A 106 19.71 2.52 -18.80
C ALA A 106 18.69 2.23 -17.67
N ALA A 107 17.47 1.84 -18.03
CA ALA A 107 16.42 1.53 -17.06
C ALA A 107 16.76 0.32 -16.18
N ARG A 108 17.53 -0.65 -16.72
CA ARG A 108 17.86 -1.88 -15.99
C ARG A 108 18.64 -1.61 -14.70
N GLY A 109 19.58 -0.68 -14.71
CA GLY A 109 20.32 -0.27 -13.51
C GLY A 109 19.37 0.27 -12.42
N GLU A 110 18.54 1.27 -12.79
CA GLU A 110 17.58 1.87 -11.84
C GLU A 110 16.56 0.86 -11.30
N ILE A 111 16.12 -0.09 -12.14
CA ILE A 111 15.22 -1.16 -11.72
C ILE A 111 15.90 -2.05 -10.68
N LEU A 112 17.14 -2.48 -10.91
CA LEU A 112 17.88 -3.33 -9.98
C LEU A 112 18.10 -2.62 -8.64
N ASP A 113 18.58 -1.38 -8.66
CA ASP A 113 18.78 -0.56 -7.47
C ASP A 113 17.48 -0.40 -6.68
N CYS A 114 16.37 -0.13 -7.37
CA CYS A 114 15.07 0.00 -6.73
C CYS A 114 14.58 -1.32 -6.11
N LEU A 115 14.74 -2.45 -6.81
CA LEU A 115 14.38 -3.77 -6.29
C LEU A 115 15.22 -4.17 -5.07
N GLU A 116 16.51 -3.87 -5.06
CA GLU A 116 17.37 -4.10 -3.91
C GLU A 116 16.97 -3.24 -2.71
N ARG A 117 16.65 -1.97 -2.94
CA ARG A 117 16.17 -1.04 -1.90
C ARG A 117 14.86 -1.50 -1.25
N VAL A 118 13.94 -2.05 -2.02
CA VAL A 118 12.71 -2.63 -1.46
C VAL A 118 12.93 -4.03 -0.88
N GLY A 119 14.17 -4.54 -0.85
CA GLY A 119 14.55 -5.79 -0.22
C GLY A 119 14.25 -7.05 -1.03
N ILE A 120 14.18 -6.95 -2.36
CA ILE A 120 14.11 -8.12 -3.24
C ILE A 120 15.52 -8.72 -3.38
N ARG A 121 15.73 -9.90 -2.80
CA ARG A 121 17.01 -10.62 -2.88
C ARG A 121 17.24 -11.18 -4.28
N ASN A 122 18.52 -11.14 -4.74
CA ASN A 122 18.91 -11.61 -6.07
C ASN A 122 18.11 -10.95 -7.19
N ALA A 123 17.91 -9.64 -7.12
CA ALA A 123 17.13 -8.86 -8.08
C ALA A 123 17.45 -9.16 -9.56
N PRO A 124 18.74 -9.34 -9.98
CA PRO A 124 19.05 -9.68 -11.38
C PRO A 124 18.39 -10.96 -11.88
N ARG A 125 18.29 -11.98 -11.04
CA ARG A 125 17.63 -13.25 -11.39
C ARG A 125 16.12 -13.11 -11.37
N ARG A 126 15.60 -12.35 -10.42
CA ARG A 126 14.15 -12.14 -10.22
C ARG A 126 13.50 -11.35 -11.36
N LEU A 127 14.25 -10.58 -12.13
CA LEU A 127 13.70 -9.83 -13.26
C LEU A 127 12.97 -10.70 -14.30
N ALA A 128 13.41 -11.94 -14.48
CA ALA A 128 12.76 -12.88 -15.39
C ALA A 128 11.54 -13.59 -14.81
N ASP A 129 11.30 -13.46 -13.50
CA ASP A 129 10.18 -14.11 -12.83
C ASP A 129 8.85 -13.42 -13.20
N TYR A 130 7.78 -14.20 -13.11
CA TYR A 130 6.40 -13.73 -13.22
C TYR A 130 5.81 -13.49 -11.82
N PRO A 131 4.76 -12.67 -11.68
CA PRO A 131 4.16 -12.38 -10.39
C PRO A 131 3.75 -13.61 -9.57
N HIS A 132 3.27 -14.66 -10.22
CA HIS A 132 2.86 -15.90 -9.54
C HIS A 132 4.02 -16.70 -8.93
N GLN A 133 5.26 -16.41 -9.30
CA GLN A 133 6.47 -17.06 -8.76
C GLN A 133 6.98 -16.37 -7.48
N LEU A 134 6.39 -15.22 -7.12
CA LEU A 134 6.72 -14.44 -5.93
C LEU A 134 5.80 -14.76 -4.76
N SER A 135 6.32 -14.67 -3.55
CA SER A 135 5.51 -14.63 -2.33
C SER A 135 4.64 -13.36 -2.28
N GLY A 136 3.62 -13.34 -1.41
CA GLY A 136 2.78 -12.15 -1.21
C GLY A 136 3.59 -10.91 -0.85
N GLY A 137 4.53 -11.03 0.10
CA GLY A 137 5.41 -9.95 0.51
C GLY A 137 6.35 -9.47 -0.60
N GLU A 138 6.89 -10.39 -1.42
CA GLU A 138 7.72 -10.00 -2.57
C GLU A 138 6.91 -9.25 -3.63
N ARG A 139 5.67 -9.66 -3.92
CA ARG A 139 4.77 -8.92 -4.83
C ARG A 139 4.49 -7.52 -4.33
N GLN A 140 4.23 -7.38 -3.03
CA GLN A 140 4.02 -6.07 -2.40
C GLN A 140 5.26 -5.18 -2.56
N ARG A 141 6.46 -5.71 -2.32
CA ARG A 141 7.72 -4.98 -2.50
C ARG A 141 7.94 -4.57 -3.96
N VAL A 142 7.63 -5.44 -4.92
CA VAL A 142 7.70 -5.11 -6.36
C VAL A 142 6.70 -4.02 -6.72
N MET A 143 5.47 -4.06 -6.18
CA MET A 143 4.48 -3.00 -6.40
C MET A 143 4.93 -1.65 -5.81
N ILE A 144 5.55 -1.68 -4.63
CA ILE A 144 6.16 -0.49 -4.02
C ILE A 144 7.31 0.04 -4.90
N ALA A 145 8.22 -0.84 -5.37
CA ALA A 145 9.29 -0.46 -6.30
C ALA A 145 8.72 0.21 -7.55
N MET A 146 7.68 -0.39 -8.14
CA MET A 146 7.01 0.13 -9.32
C MET A 146 6.46 1.55 -9.12
N ALA A 147 5.85 1.81 -7.95
CA ALA A 147 5.34 3.13 -7.58
C ALA A 147 6.45 4.16 -7.36
N LEU A 148 7.64 3.74 -6.93
CA LEU A 148 8.75 4.62 -6.56
C LEU A 148 9.76 4.87 -7.68
N LEU A 149 9.76 4.06 -8.76
CA LEU A 149 10.67 4.22 -9.90
C LEU A 149 10.60 5.60 -10.54
N THR A 150 9.46 6.26 -10.51
CA THR A 150 9.27 7.60 -11.04
C THR A 150 9.67 8.71 -10.08
N ARG A 151 10.00 8.38 -8.81
CA ARG A 151 10.29 9.34 -7.73
C ARG A 151 9.13 10.33 -7.54
N PRO A 152 7.94 9.86 -7.16
CA PRO A 152 6.74 10.69 -7.11
C PRO A 152 6.84 11.77 -6.03
N GLU A 153 6.10 12.86 -6.22
CA GLU A 153 5.95 13.94 -5.24
C GLU A 153 4.90 13.58 -4.16
N LEU A 154 3.92 12.76 -4.52
CA LEU A 154 2.91 12.22 -3.62
C LEU A 154 2.76 10.71 -3.83
N LEU A 155 2.85 9.95 -2.76
CA LEU A 155 2.50 8.52 -2.75
C LEU A 155 1.16 8.33 -2.03
N ILE A 156 0.22 7.69 -2.69
CA ILE A 156 -1.03 7.22 -2.08
C ILE A 156 -0.86 5.72 -1.79
N ALA A 157 -0.91 5.34 -0.53
CA ALA A 157 -0.77 3.96 -0.10
C ALA A 157 -2.09 3.47 0.51
N ASP A 158 -2.86 2.72 -0.27
CA ASP A 158 -4.16 2.18 0.15
C ASP A 158 -3.97 0.79 0.73
N GLU A 159 -4.01 0.70 2.05
CA GLU A 159 -3.78 -0.52 2.84
C GLU A 159 -2.52 -1.32 2.41
N PRO A 160 -1.35 -0.69 2.34
CA PRO A 160 -0.17 -1.26 1.69
C PRO A 160 0.43 -2.47 2.41
N THR A 161 -0.07 -2.82 3.58
CA THR A 161 0.44 -3.93 4.40
C THR A 161 -0.62 -4.97 4.74
N THR A 162 -1.82 -4.85 4.20
CA THR A 162 -2.89 -5.82 4.39
C THR A 162 -2.49 -7.18 3.82
N ALA A 163 -2.79 -8.26 4.54
CA ALA A 163 -2.42 -9.64 4.21
C ALA A 163 -0.91 -9.98 4.25
N LEU A 164 -0.10 -9.15 4.92
CA LEU A 164 1.30 -9.44 5.21
C LEU A 164 1.49 -9.90 6.65
N ASP A 165 2.51 -10.73 6.88
CA ASP A 165 2.93 -11.02 8.25
C ASP A 165 3.54 -9.78 8.92
N VAL A 166 3.51 -9.77 10.27
CA VAL A 166 3.93 -8.61 11.09
C VAL A 166 5.37 -8.19 10.80
N SER A 167 6.26 -9.15 10.52
CA SER A 167 7.67 -8.85 10.28
C SER A 167 7.89 -8.17 8.92
N VAL A 168 7.23 -8.63 7.88
CA VAL A 168 7.26 -8.01 6.54
C VAL A 168 6.59 -6.64 6.57
N GLN A 169 5.46 -6.52 7.28
CA GLN A 169 4.78 -5.24 7.49
C GLN A 169 5.72 -4.19 8.10
N ALA A 170 6.41 -4.52 9.21
CA ALA A 170 7.36 -3.61 9.85
C ALA A 170 8.48 -3.14 8.90
N GLN A 171 9.02 -4.06 8.10
CA GLN A 171 10.04 -3.74 7.10
C GLN A 171 9.53 -2.81 6.01
N ILE A 172 8.30 -3.01 5.53
CA ILE A 172 7.68 -2.14 4.52
C ILE A 172 7.42 -0.73 5.08
N LEU A 173 6.94 -0.63 6.32
CA LEU A 173 6.69 0.67 6.95
C LEU A 173 8.00 1.45 7.16
N THR A 174 9.07 0.78 7.57
CA THR A 174 10.40 1.37 7.69
C THR A 174 10.89 1.87 6.33
N LEU A 175 10.79 1.05 5.30
CA LEU A 175 11.13 1.41 3.92
C LEU A 175 10.36 2.64 3.43
N LEU A 176 9.04 2.67 3.62
CA LEU A 176 8.21 3.82 3.20
C LEU A 176 8.62 5.11 3.93
N ARG A 177 8.98 5.01 5.21
CA ARG A 177 9.47 6.16 6.00
C ARG A 177 10.80 6.69 5.46
N GLU A 178 11.76 5.81 5.22
CA GLU A 178 13.07 6.15 4.67
C GLU A 178 12.94 6.81 3.29
N LEU A 179 12.16 6.22 2.40
CA LEU A 179 11.95 6.73 1.05
C LEU A 179 11.16 8.05 1.02
N LYS A 180 10.17 8.21 1.92
CA LYS A 180 9.48 9.50 2.11
C LYS A 180 10.48 10.61 2.45
N GLN A 181 11.38 10.36 3.39
CA GLN A 181 12.40 11.34 3.82
C GLN A 181 13.40 11.65 2.71
N GLU A 182 13.92 10.61 2.05
CA GLU A 182 14.91 10.78 0.98
C GLU A 182 14.36 11.55 -0.22
N LEU A 183 13.13 11.22 -0.64
CA LEU A 183 12.48 11.84 -1.79
C LEU A 183 11.72 13.13 -1.42
N ASN A 184 11.64 13.46 -0.14
CA ASN A 184 10.83 14.58 0.38
C ASN A 184 9.39 14.56 -0.17
N MET A 185 8.80 13.35 -0.30
CA MET A 185 7.47 13.16 -0.88
C MET A 185 6.37 13.24 0.18
N GLY A 186 5.19 13.74 -0.21
CA GLY A 186 3.98 13.61 0.59
C GLY A 186 3.49 12.15 0.59
N LEU A 187 2.85 11.72 1.67
CA LEU A 187 2.28 10.38 1.80
C LEU A 187 0.83 10.45 2.28
N LEU A 188 -0.11 9.99 1.46
CA LEU A 188 -1.47 9.67 1.90
C LEU A 188 -1.51 8.19 2.27
N PHE A 189 -1.57 7.90 3.57
CA PHE A 189 -1.54 6.54 4.09
C PHE A 189 -2.92 6.11 4.57
N ILE A 190 -3.52 5.15 3.90
CA ILE A 190 -4.85 4.62 4.22
C ILE A 190 -4.68 3.29 4.94
N THR A 191 -5.26 3.17 6.12
CA THR A 191 -5.24 1.95 6.91
C THR A 191 -6.38 1.93 7.94
N HIS A 192 -6.74 0.75 8.39
CA HIS A 192 -7.58 0.54 9.56
C HIS A 192 -6.77 0.20 10.83
N ASN A 193 -5.44 0.05 10.71
CA ASN A 193 -4.55 -0.26 11.84
C ASN A 193 -3.99 1.02 12.48
N LEU A 194 -4.56 1.39 13.63
CA LEU A 194 -4.21 2.61 14.36
C LEU A 194 -2.81 2.58 14.96
N SER A 195 -2.29 1.39 15.30
CA SER A 195 -0.93 1.23 15.79
C SER A 195 0.12 1.64 14.74
N ILE A 196 -0.15 1.38 13.45
CA ILE A 196 0.69 1.86 12.35
C ILE A 196 0.60 3.38 12.22
N VAL A 197 -0.61 3.92 12.33
CA VAL A 197 -0.86 5.37 12.23
C VAL A 197 -0.04 6.12 13.28
N ARG A 198 -0.02 5.66 14.52
CA ARG A 198 0.79 6.26 15.61
C ARG A 198 2.29 6.36 15.28
N GLN A 199 2.80 5.42 14.48
CA GLN A 199 4.23 5.33 14.17
C GLN A 199 4.63 6.14 12.93
N LEU A 200 3.69 6.35 12.00
CA LEU A 200 4.01 6.87 10.67
C LEU A 200 3.41 8.25 10.38
N ALA A 201 2.25 8.56 10.94
CA ALA A 201 1.49 9.74 10.55
C ALA A 201 1.91 11.01 11.29
N ASP A 202 1.98 12.12 10.55
CA ASP A 202 2.09 13.46 11.11
C ASP A 202 0.71 13.99 11.52
N ARG A 203 -0.29 13.78 10.64
CA ARG A 203 -1.70 14.12 10.88
C ARG A 203 -2.60 12.95 10.53
N VAL A 204 -3.79 12.94 11.12
CA VAL A 204 -4.79 11.89 10.92
C VAL A 204 -6.12 12.53 10.57
N ALA A 205 -6.80 12.00 9.56
CA ALA A 205 -8.17 12.30 9.21
C ALA A 205 -9.03 11.05 9.42
N VAL A 206 -10.07 11.16 10.21
CA VAL A 206 -10.99 10.07 10.55
C VAL A 206 -12.23 10.16 9.67
N MET A 207 -12.49 9.10 8.91
CA MET A 207 -13.66 9.02 8.02
C MET A 207 -14.75 8.12 8.61
N GLN A 208 -15.97 8.60 8.56
CA GLN A 208 -17.18 7.86 8.87
C GLN A 208 -18.28 8.18 7.85
N ASN A 209 -18.91 7.16 7.27
CA ASN A 209 -20.04 7.30 6.34
C ASN A 209 -19.79 8.34 5.20
N GLY A 210 -18.58 8.32 4.64
CA GLY A 210 -18.21 9.20 3.53
C GLY A 210 -17.85 10.65 3.93
N ARG A 211 -17.72 10.96 5.21
CA ARG A 211 -17.36 12.28 5.71
C ARG A 211 -16.12 12.23 6.58
N CYS A 212 -15.32 13.29 6.58
CA CYS A 212 -14.29 13.48 7.58
C CYS A 212 -14.94 14.02 8.85
N VAL A 213 -14.92 13.24 9.93
CA VAL A 213 -15.57 13.60 11.19
C VAL A 213 -14.60 14.24 12.17
N GLU A 214 -13.30 13.97 12.03
CA GLU A 214 -12.26 14.60 12.84
C GLU A 214 -10.94 14.61 12.07
N GLN A 215 -10.16 15.70 12.22
CA GLN A 215 -8.83 15.79 11.63
C GLN A 215 -7.93 16.59 12.58
N ASN A 216 -6.79 15.98 12.98
CA ASN A 216 -5.87 16.61 13.90
C ASN A 216 -4.44 16.09 13.71
N GLY A 217 -3.46 16.71 14.39
CA GLY A 217 -2.13 16.13 14.55
C GLY A 217 -2.20 14.75 15.20
N CYS A 218 -1.34 13.83 14.77
CA CYS A 218 -1.40 12.44 15.23
C CYS A 218 -1.42 12.32 16.76
N GLN A 219 -0.47 12.95 17.44
CA GLN A 219 -0.40 12.90 18.90
C GLN A 219 -1.66 13.46 19.57
N ALA A 220 -2.18 14.59 19.11
CA ALA A 220 -3.38 15.21 19.66
C ALA A 220 -4.62 14.34 19.52
N LEU A 221 -4.83 13.76 18.33
CA LEU A 221 -5.98 12.88 18.06
C LEU A 221 -5.98 11.64 18.94
N PHE A 222 -4.82 11.06 19.20
CA PHE A 222 -4.72 9.85 20.04
C PHE A 222 -4.79 10.16 21.54
N SER A 223 -4.39 11.35 21.99
CA SER A 223 -4.41 11.70 23.42
C SER A 223 -5.73 12.36 23.86
N ALA A 224 -6.39 13.08 22.97
CA ALA A 224 -7.62 13.83 23.27
C ALA A 224 -8.58 13.82 22.05
N PRO A 225 -9.14 12.67 21.68
CA PRO A 225 -10.09 12.59 20.58
C PRO A 225 -11.37 13.37 20.91
N GLU A 226 -11.81 14.21 19.98
CA GLU A 226 -12.96 15.09 20.18
C GLU A 226 -14.26 14.42 19.74
N HIS A 227 -14.27 13.76 18.58
CA HIS A 227 -15.48 13.17 18.01
C HIS A 227 -15.83 11.84 18.67
N PRO A 228 -17.11 11.57 19.00
CA PRO A 228 -17.53 10.31 19.65
C PRO A 228 -17.16 9.05 18.86
N TYR A 229 -17.18 9.12 17.54
CA TYR A 229 -16.77 8.01 16.68
C TYR A 229 -15.27 7.74 16.80
N THR A 230 -14.42 8.79 16.82
CA THR A 230 -12.97 8.63 17.00
C THR A 230 -12.66 7.94 18.33
N ARG A 231 -13.33 8.33 19.42
CA ARG A 231 -13.18 7.66 20.74
C ARG A 231 -13.50 6.18 20.64
N ARG A 232 -14.66 5.83 20.07
CA ARG A 232 -15.06 4.43 19.90
C ARG A 232 -14.07 3.64 19.01
N LEU A 233 -13.57 4.27 17.94
CA LEU A 233 -12.59 3.66 17.05
C LEU A 233 -11.28 3.35 17.79
N LEU A 234 -10.81 4.25 18.64
CA LEU A 234 -9.62 4.06 19.47
C LEU A 234 -9.85 3.02 20.58
N ASP A 235 -11.03 3.03 21.22
CA ASP A 235 -11.41 2.11 22.27
C ASP A 235 -11.63 0.67 21.73
N SER A 236 -11.87 0.52 20.43
CA SER A 236 -12.05 -0.79 19.80
C SER A 236 -10.75 -1.56 19.56
N GLU A 237 -9.57 -0.93 19.75
CA GLU A 237 -8.31 -1.66 19.73
C GLU A 237 -8.28 -2.69 20.88
N PRO A 238 -7.99 -3.97 20.59
CA PRO A 238 -7.89 -4.97 21.64
C PRO A 238 -6.86 -4.56 22.69
N SER A 239 -7.29 -4.43 23.92
CA SER A 239 -6.45 -4.06 25.06
C SER A 239 -6.70 -5.00 26.24
N GLY A 240 -5.72 -5.14 27.15
CA GLY A 240 -5.79 -5.97 28.33
C GLY A 240 -5.03 -7.28 28.23
N ASP A 241 -4.91 -7.96 29.36
CA ASP A 241 -4.26 -9.26 29.43
C ASP A 241 -5.21 -10.39 29.03
N PRO A 242 -4.69 -11.45 28.39
CA PRO A 242 -5.50 -12.62 28.07
C PRO A 242 -6.03 -13.28 29.36
N VAL A 243 -7.27 -13.74 29.34
CA VAL A 243 -7.82 -14.51 30.46
C VAL A 243 -6.98 -15.78 30.63
N PRO A 244 -6.39 -16.02 31.82
CA PRO A 244 -5.59 -17.22 32.06
C PRO A 244 -6.40 -18.49 31.83
N LEU A 245 -5.82 -19.46 31.13
CA LEU A 245 -6.43 -20.78 30.99
C LEU A 245 -6.47 -21.47 32.38
N ALA A 246 -7.55 -22.16 32.69
CA ALA A 246 -7.63 -22.97 33.89
C ALA A 246 -6.54 -24.05 33.88
N PRO A 247 -5.82 -24.30 35.00
CA PRO A 247 -4.71 -25.28 35.02
C PRO A 247 -5.13 -26.71 34.64
N ASP A 248 -6.40 -27.03 34.79
CA ASP A 248 -7.03 -28.33 34.52
C ASP A 248 -7.85 -28.34 33.22
N ALA A 249 -7.71 -27.31 32.37
CA ALA A 249 -8.44 -27.24 31.11
C ALA A 249 -8.12 -28.48 30.22
N PRO A 250 -9.13 -29.18 29.70
CA PRO A 250 -8.93 -30.36 28.88
C PRO A 250 -8.24 -29.99 27.57
N VAL A 251 -7.32 -30.86 27.13
CA VAL A 251 -6.68 -30.72 25.82
C VAL A 251 -7.71 -31.03 24.73
N LEU A 252 -8.05 -30.01 23.94
CA LEU A 252 -8.98 -30.14 22.81
C LEU A 252 -8.33 -30.71 21.54
N LEU A 253 -7.07 -30.31 21.26
CA LEU A 253 -6.31 -30.78 20.10
C LEU A 253 -4.86 -31.03 20.51
N ARG A 254 -4.31 -32.19 20.12
CA ARG A 254 -2.90 -32.52 20.31
C ARG A 254 -2.30 -32.95 18.96
N ALA A 255 -1.19 -32.34 18.58
CA ALA A 255 -0.40 -32.78 17.45
C ALA A 255 1.02 -33.08 17.95
N GLU A 256 1.51 -34.30 17.70
CA GLU A 256 2.81 -34.76 18.16
C GLU A 256 3.66 -35.19 16.96
N ASN A 257 4.91 -34.70 16.87
CA ASN A 257 5.87 -35.04 15.83
C ASN A 257 5.33 -34.89 14.41
N LEU A 258 4.42 -33.95 14.16
CA LEU A 258 3.83 -33.70 12.85
C LEU A 258 4.89 -33.16 11.89
N SER A 259 5.09 -33.85 10.77
CA SER A 259 5.92 -33.41 9.67
C SER A 259 5.07 -33.29 8.41
N ILE A 260 5.17 -32.15 7.72
CA ILE A 260 4.48 -31.91 6.47
C ILE A 260 5.53 -31.63 5.40
N ALA A 261 5.44 -32.34 4.28
CA ALA A 261 6.37 -32.17 3.15
C ALA A 261 5.60 -32.07 1.83
N PHE A 262 5.99 -31.11 0.99
CA PHE A 262 5.43 -30.93 -0.35
C PHE A 262 6.42 -31.43 -1.40
N PRO A 263 6.02 -32.36 -2.30
CA PRO A 263 6.93 -32.89 -3.32
C PRO A 263 7.25 -31.83 -4.38
N ILE A 264 8.55 -31.58 -4.59
CA ILE A 264 9.05 -30.74 -5.69
C ILE A 264 9.16 -31.63 -6.93
N ARG A 265 8.35 -31.37 -7.95
CA ARG A 265 8.32 -32.10 -9.21
C ARG A 265 9.02 -31.31 -10.31
N LYS A 266 9.98 -31.96 -11.03
CA LYS A 266 10.68 -31.35 -12.16
C LYS A 266 10.59 -32.22 -13.42
N GLY A 267 10.75 -31.57 -14.58
CA GLY A 267 10.76 -32.19 -15.91
C GLY A 267 9.39 -32.56 -16.47
N LEU A 268 9.38 -32.99 -17.75
CA LEU A 268 8.18 -33.30 -18.52
C LEU A 268 7.33 -34.41 -17.87
N LEU A 269 8.00 -35.36 -17.21
CA LEU A 269 7.39 -36.51 -16.53
C LEU A 269 7.02 -36.21 -15.07
N ARG A 270 7.10 -34.95 -14.62
CA ARG A 270 6.76 -34.51 -13.25
C ARG A 270 7.33 -35.39 -12.13
N ARG A 271 8.57 -35.89 -12.30
CA ARG A 271 9.23 -36.71 -11.27
C ARG A 271 9.49 -35.86 -10.02
N VAL A 272 9.21 -36.46 -8.86
CA VAL A 272 9.56 -35.85 -7.56
C VAL A 272 11.08 -35.88 -7.43
N VAL A 273 11.70 -34.72 -7.30
CA VAL A 273 13.16 -34.56 -7.19
C VAL A 273 13.62 -34.15 -5.81
N ASP A 274 12.69 -33.59 -5.02
CA ASP A 274 12.94 -33.14 -3.64
C ASP A 274 11.62 -32.92 -2.90
N HIS A 275 11.69 -32.63 -1.59
CA HIS A 275 10.58 -32.27 -0.77
C HIS A 275 10.90 -30.96 -0.04
N ASN A 276 10.02 -29.97 -0.16
CA ASN A 276 10.08 -28.76 0.65
C ASN A 276 9.49 -29.09 2.03
N ARG A 277 10.30 -28.98 3.08
CA ARG A 277 9.93 -29.24 4.49
C ARG A 277 9.61 -27.97 5.22
#